data_ed1aef8798bf47dea5b6f98651b4cbb9
#
_entry.id   ed1aef8798bf47dea5b6f98651b4cbb9
#
_cell.length_a   1.000
_cell.length_b   1.000
_cell.length_c   1.000
_cell.angle_alpha   90.00
_cell.angle_beta   90.00
_cell.angle_gamma   90.00
#
_symmetry.space_group_name_H-M   'P 1'
#
loop_
_entity.id
_entity.type
_entity.pdbx_description
1 polymer ?
#
loop_
_entity_poly.entity_id
_entity_poly.type
_entity_poly.pdbx_seq_one_letter_code
_entity_poly.pdbx_strand_id
1 'polypeptide(L)'
;MDRRQQKTREAIFHAFSTLLEKKSYNHITVQEILDTANIGRSTFYAHFETKDELLNAVCKELFGHIIDSAMDKTHIHGLYSNEEVPQSVFCHLLQHLQENDNNILGLLSCESSEIFLRYFKDSLNELVQTQFVNHNRKQNQDLPQEFLVNHISGSFVEMVLWWLKDKKKHTPEELDYYFRSVIEPIL
;
A
#
# COMPACT_ATOMS: atom_id res chain seq x y z
N MET A 1 -7.28 22.42 -5.54
CA MET A 1 -6.27 22.72 -4.49
C MET A 1 -5.25 23.68 -5.07
N ASP A 2 -4.89 24.75 -4.38
CA ASP A 2 -3.87 25.69 -4.85
C ASP A 2 -2.48 25.03 -4.86
N ARG A 3 -1.65 25.33 -5.86
CA ARG A 3 -0.28 24.80 -6.01
C ARG A 3 0.58 24.98 -4.75
N ARG A 4 0.38 26.06 -4.01
CA ARG A 4 1.08 26.35 -2.75
C ARG A 4 0.63 25.38 -1.65
N GLN A 5 -0.67 25.15 -1.55
CA GLN A 5 -1.23 24.20 -0.57
C GLN A 5 -0.75 22.78 -0.85
N GLN A 6 -0.69 22.37 -2.13
CA GLN A 6 -0.19 21.05 -2.51
C GLN A 6 1.28 20.87 -2.12
N LYS A 7 2.17 21.83 -2.43
CA LYS A 7 3.58 21.77 -2.02
C LYS A 7 3.75 21.69 -0.49
N THR A 8 2.93 22.41 0.25
CA THR A 8 2.94 22.34 1.71
C THR A 8 2.52 20.96 2.22
N ARG A 9 1.45 20.38 1.64
CA ARG A 9 0.98 19.03 1.95
C ARG A 9 2.06 17.98 1.68
N GLU A 10 2.72 18.04 0.52
CA GLU A 10 3.82 17.15 0.14
C GLU A 10 5.01 17.27 1.13
N ALA A 11 5.36 18.48 1.56
CA ALA A 11 6.41 18.70 2.54
C ALA A 11 6.06 18.09 3.92
N ILE A 12 4.80 18.21 4.36
CA ILE A 12 4.31 17.58 5.60
C ILE A 12 4.38 16.05 5.48
N PHE A 13 3.94 15.48 4.37
CA PHE A 13 3.97 14.05 4.12
C PHE A 13 5.39 13.49 4.15
N HIS A 14 6.30 14.12 3.41
CA HIS A 14 7.70 13.73 3.38
C HIS A 14 8.36 13.79 4.78
N ALA A 15 8.12 14.88 5.52
CA ALA A 15 8.63 15.03 6.88
C ALA A 15 8.11 13.93 7.80
N PHE A 16 6.81 13.64 7.73
CA PHE A 16 6.19 12.63 8.56
C PHE A 16 6.66 11.21 8.22
N SER A 17 6.75 10.85 6.94
CA SER A 17 7.31 9.56 6.49
C SER A 17 8.75 9.39 6.96
N THR A 18 9.59 10.41 6.82
CA THR A 18 10.99 10.38 7.30
C THR A 18 11.09 10.17 8.83
N LEU A 19 10.15 10.71 9.60
CA LEU A 19 10.10 10.49 11.05
C LEU A 19 9.64 9.08 11.40
N LEU A 20 8.67 8.54 10.66
CA LEU A 20 8.15 7.17 10.84
C LEU A 20 9.20 6.08 10.57
N GLU A 21 10.15 6.33 9.67
CA GLU A 21 11.29 5.44 9.43
C GLU A 21 12.25 5.37 10.61
N LYS A 22 12.30 6.42 11.42
CA LYS A 22 13.30 6.57 12.50
C LYS A 22 12.76 6.22 13.87
N LYS A 23 11.46 6.30 14.06
CA LYS A 23 10.84 6.08 15.36
C LYS A 23 9.36 5.74 15.26
N SER A 24 8.87 5.07 16.29
CA SER A 24 7.47 4.66 16.42
C SER A 24 6.52 5.87 16.35
N TYR A 25 5.37 5.69 15.72
CA TYR A 25 4.31 6.68 15.56
C TYR A 25 3.95 7.38 16.88
N ASN A 26 3.85 6.62 17.96
CA ASN A 26 3.46 7.16 19.26
C ASN A 26 4.47 8.18 19.83
N HIS A 27 5.73 8.08 19.44
CA HIS A 27 6.81 8.97 19.86
C HIS A 27 7.04 10.16 18.92
N ILE A 28 6.32 10.24 17.80
CA ILE A 28 6.37 11.39 16.90
C ILE A 28 5.45 12.48 17.42
N THR A 29 5.99 13.67 17.63
CA THR A 29 5.22 14.86 18.04
C THR A 29 4.91 15.74 16.84
N VAL A 30 3.82 16.51 16.93
CA VAL A 30 3.50 17.52 15.90
C VAL A 30 4.65 18.52 15.75
N GLN A 31 5.32 18.90 16.86
CA GLN A 31 6.45 19.83 16.79
C GLN A 31 7.58 19.31 15.91
N GLU A 32 7.94 18.04 16.01
CA GLU A 32 8.99 17.45 15.17
C GLU A 32 8.58 17.42 13.68
N ILE A 33 7.29 17.21 13.40
CA ILE A 33 6.79 17.29 12.02
C ILE A 33 6.94 18.71 11.49
N LEU A 34 6.58 19.74 12.29
CA LEU A 34 6.73 21.15 11.94
C LEU A 34 8.19 21.52 11.65
N ASP A 35 9.10 21.10 12.53
CA ASP A 35 10.53 21.39 12.43
C ASP A 35 11.13 20.69 11.19
N THR A 36 10.75 19.44 10.95
CA THR A 36 11.24 18.65 9.80
C THR A 36 10.70 19.19 8.47
N ALA A 37 9.42 19.57 8.43
CA ALA A 37 8.77 20.13 7.25
C ALA A 37 9.11 21.63 7.03
N ASN A 38 9.74 22.28 8.01
CA ASN A 38 10.03 23.71 8.04
C ASN A 38 8.78 24.57 7.81
N ILE A 39 7.71 24.29 8.58
CA ILE A 39 6.43 25.02 8.49
C ILE A 39 5.98 25.51 9.85
N GLY A 40 5.13 26.53 9.84
CA GLY A 40 4.49 27.05 11.06
C GLY A 40 3.32 26.19 11.53
N ARG A 41 3.00 26.25 12.84
CA ARG A 41 1.91 25.51 13.45
C ARG A 41 0.54 25.80 12.81
N SER A 42 0.24 27.07 12.51
CA SER A 42 -1.00 27.46 11.84
C SER A 42 -1.12 26.84 10.45
N THR A 43 0.00 26.68 9.74
CA THR A 43 0.05 26.04 8.42
C THR A 43 -0.29 24.56 8.53
N PHE A 44 0.25 23.85 9.51
CA PHE A 44 -0.08 22.45 9.75
C PHE A 44 -1.58 22.26 10.02
N TYR A 45 -2.12 23.03 10.99
CA TYR A 45 -3.53 22.92 11.38
C TYR A 45 -4.52 23.40 10.29
N ALA A 46 -4.05 24.14 9.28
CA ALA A 46 -4.84 24.41 8.09
C ALA A 46 -4.96 23.21 7.14
N HIS A 47 -4.11 22.18 7.30
CA HIS A 47 -4.12 20.97 6.47
C HIS A 47 -4.63 19.74 7.24
N PHE A 48 -4.29 19.60 8.52
CA PHE A 48 -4.59 18.43 9.35
C PHE A 48 -4.93 18.85 10.77
N GLU A 49 -6.10 18.46 11.26
CA GLU A 49 -6.52 18.76 12.63
C GLU A 49 -5.70 17.97 13.67
N THR A 50 -5.30 16.75 13.31
CA THR A 50 -4.56 15.85 14.19
C THR A 50 -3.44 15.10 13.45
N LYS A 51 -2.52 14.53 14.23
CA LYS A 51 -1.49 13.62 13.71
C LYS A 51 -2.11 12.33 13.14
N ASP A 52 -3.23 11.87 13.70
CA ASP A 52 -3.95 10.68 13.21
C ASP A 52 -4.58 10.94 11.85
N GLU A 53 -5.13 12.14 11.63
CA GLU A 53 -5.64 12.55 10.33
C GLU A 53 -4.53 12.61 9.28
N LEU A 54 -3.36 13.14 9.65
CA LEU A 54 -2.18 13.12 8.78
C LEU A 54 -1.77 11.68 8.42
N LEU A 55 -1.72 10.76 9.40
CA LEU A 55 -1.40 9.37 9.16
C LEU A 55 -2.40 8.72 8.19
N ASN A 56 -3.69 8.93 8.42
CA ASN A 56 -4.75 8.44 7.54
C ASN A 56 -4.58 8.95 6.12
N ALA A 57 -4.28 10.24 5.96
CA ALA A 57 -4.10 10.86 4.66
C ALA A 57 -2.85 10.32 3.93
N VAL A 58 -1.74 10.11 4.64
CA VAL A 58 -0.52 9.51 4.09
C VAL A 58 -0.78 8.07 3.64
N CYS A 59 -1.40 7.25 4.47
CA CYS A 59 -1.73 5.87 4.12
C CYS A 59 -2.67 5.79 2.91
N LYS A 60 -3.70 6.63 2.88
CA LYS A 60 -4.64 6.69 1.76
C LYS A 60 -3.97 7.10 0.45
N GLU A 61 -3.04 8.06 0.49
CA GLU A 61 -2.33 8.50 -0.70
C GLU A 61 -1.34 7.43 -1.20
N LEU A 62 -0.58 6.83 -0.29
CA LEU A 62 0.40 5.79 -0.63
C LEU A 62 -0.28 4.53 -1.20
N PHE A 63 -1.26 4.00 -0.49
CA PHE A 63 -1.89 2.74 -0.90
C PHE A 63 -2.94 2.96 -2.00
N GLY A 64 -3.66 4.08 -1.97
CA GLY A 64 -4.61 4.44 -3.01
C GLY A 64 -3.94 4.55 -4.38
N HIS A 65 -2.83 5.28 -4.48
CA HIS A 65 -2.10 5.42 -5.74
C HIS A 65 -1.64 4.06 -6.30
N ILE A 66 -1.12 3.19 -5.44
CA ILE A 66 -0.65 1.87 -5.88
C ILE A 66 -1.81 1.00 -6.36
N ILE A 67 -2.91 0.98 -5.62
CA ILE A 67 -4.07 0.17 -5.95
C ILE A 67 -4.78 0.71 -7.19
N ASP A 68 -4.96 2.02 -7.29
CA ASP A 68 -5.54 2.66 -8.47
C ASP A 68 -4.70 2.39 -9.72
N SER A 69 -3.37 2.49 -9.59
CA SER A 69 -2.44 2.17 -10.68
C SER A 69 -2.47 0.69 -11.06
N ALA A 70 -2.60 -0.21 -10.10
CA ALA A 70 -2.73 -1.65 -10.35
C ALA A 70 -4.06 -2.01 -11.02
N MET A 71 -5.11 -1.21 -10.82
CA MET A 71 -6.42 -1.39 -11.48
C MET A 71 -6.50 -0.75 -12.87
N ASP A 72 -5.62 0.21 -13.18
CA ASP A 72 -5.60 0.88 -14.46
C ASP A 72 -4.86 0.01 -15.51
N LYS A 73 -5.63 -0.69 -16.34
CA LYS A 73 -5.11 -1.56 -17.43
C LYS A 73 -4.31 -0.81 -18.50
N THR A 74 -4.31 0.53 -18.46
CA THR A 74 -3.55 1.36 -19.42
C THR A 74 -2.14 1.68 -18.89
N HIS A 75 -1.89 1.42 -17.62
CA HIS A 75 -0.60 1.68 -16.97
C HIS A 75 0.34 0.50 -17.20
N ILE A 76 1.15 0.58 -18.25
CA ILE A 76 2.13 -0.47 -18.58
C ILE A 76 3.46 -0.12 -17.91
N HIS A 77 3.89 -0.95 -16.95
CA HIS A 77 5.23 -0.89 -16.39
C HIS A 77 6.23 -1.51 -17.37
N GLY A 78 7.11 -0.66 -17.89
CA GLY A 78 8.38 -1.07 -18.46
C GLY A 78 8.36 -1.87 -19.77
N LEU A 79 9.39 -1.68 -20.55
CA LEU A 79 9.70 -2.14 -21.90
C LEU A 79 9.87 -3.68 -22.07
N TYR A 80 9.33 -4.54 -21.21
CA TYR A 80 9.64 -5.98 -21.24
C TYR A 80 8.45 -6.95 -21.27
N SER A 81 7.28 -6.53 -21.71
CA SER A 81 6.20 -7.50 -21.92
C SER A 81 6.05 -7.85 -23.41
N ASN A 82 6.87 -8.77 -23.88
CA ASN A 82 6.69 -9.46 -25.19
C ASN A 82 5.72 -10.64 -25.09
N GLU A 83 4.88 -10.74 -24.07
CA GLU A 83 3.94 -11.85 -23.92
C GLU A 83 2.51 -11.35 -23.78
N GLU A 84 1.64 -11.94 -24.60
CA GLU A 84 0.19 -11.72 -24.71
C GLU A 84 -0.61 -12.23 -23.48
N VAL A 85 0.03 -12.42 -22.32
CA VAL A 85 -0.65 -12.88 -21.10
C VAL A 85 -1.07 -11.68 -20.28
N PRO A 86 -2.37 -11.50 -19.97
CA PRO A 86 -2.82 -10.43 -19.11
C PRO A 86 -2.11 -10.53 -17.75
N GLN A 87 -1.36 -9.50 -17.41
CA GLN A 87 -0.65 -9.46 -16.14
C GLN A 87 -1.64 -9.44 -14.99
N SER A 88 -1.38 -10.23 -13.97
CA SER A 88 -2.19 -10.27 -12.75
C SER A 88 -2.17 -8.92 -12.03
N VAL A 89 -3.31 -8.49 -11.50
CA VAL A 89 -3.40 -7.29 -10.65
C VAL A 89 -2.42 -7.36 -9.48
N PHE A 90 -2.20 -8.53 -8.91
CA PHE A 90 -1.24 -8.74 -7.83
C PHE A 90 0.22 -8.59 -8.30
N CYS A 91 0.56 -9.10 -9.49
CA CYS A 91 1.88 -8.89 -10.10
C CYS A 91 2.15 -7.39 -10.29
N HIS A 92 1.19 -6.69 -10.85
CA HIS A 92 1.28 -5.25 -11.07
C HIS A 92 1.43 -4.47 -9.74
N LEU A 93 0.66 -4.86 -8.70
CA LEU A 93 0.81 -4.30 -7.36
C LEU A 93 2.21 -4.55 -6.76
N LEU A 94 2.77 -5.75 -6.95
CA LEU A 94 4.13 -6.08 -6.49
C LEU A 94 5.20 -5.27 -7.23
N GLN A 95 5.03 -5.02 -8.53
CA GLN A 95 5.92 -4.17 -9.31
C GLN A 95 5.91 -2.73 -8.78
N HIS A 96 4.72 -2.17 -8.51
CA HIS A 96 4.62 -0.86 -7.88
C HIS A 96 5.28 -0.80 -6.50
N LEU A 97 5.08 -1.82 -5.67
CA LEU A 97 5.76 -1.92 -4.39
C LEU A 97 7.28 -1.99 -4.55
N GLN A 98 7.78 -2.66 -5.58
CA GLN A 98 9.22 -2.74 -5.87
C GLN A 98 9.79 -1.41 -6.34
N GLU A 99 9.11 -0.70 -7.24
CA GLU A 99 9.56 0.57 -7.82
C GLU A 99 9.47 1.75 -6.84
N ASN A 100 8.44 1.78 -5.99
CA ASN A 100 8.24 2.80 -4.96
C ASN A 100 8.86 2.41 -3.62
N ASP A 101 9.89 1.62 -3.64
CA ASP A 101 10.52 0.90 -2.57
C ASP A 101 10.86 1.73 -1.32
N ASN A 102 11.37 2.95 -1.51
CA ASN A 102 12.00 3.70 -0.42
C ASN A 102 11.03 4.21 0.66
N ASN A 103 9.74 4.34 0.36
CA ASN A 103 8.77 4.85 1.33
C ASN A 103 7.84 3.77 1.88
N ILE A 104 7.26 2.93 1.03
CA ILE A 104 6.20 2.01 1.45
C ILE A 104 6.76 0.78 2.15
N LEU A 105 7.75 0.13 1.55
CA LEU A 105 8.36 -1.06 2.14
C LEU A 105 9.13 -0.72 3.42
N GLY A 106 9.74 0.48 3.49
CA GLY A 106 10.33 1.00 4.72
C GLY A 106 9.30 1.19 5.83
N LEU A 107 8.13 1.75 5.50
CA LEU A 107 7.02 1.94 6.44
C LEU A 107 6.41 0.61 6.89
N LEU A 108 6.30 -0.38 5.99
CA LEU A 108 5.83 -1.73 6.34
C LEU A 108 6.82 -2.49 7.24
N SER A 109 8.09 -2.07 7.29
CA SER A 109 9.15 -2.70 8.09
C SER A 109 9.49 -1.94 9.37
N CYS A 110 8.93 -0.75 9.60
CA CYS A 110 9.26 0.11 10.76
C CYS A 110 8.51 -0.31 12.03
N GLU A 111 8.87 0.30 13.16
CA GLU A 111 8.20 0.07 14.46
C GLU A 111 6.68 0.37 14.45
N SER A 112 6.21 1.19 13.52
CA SER A 112 4.79 1.53 13.33
C SER A 112 4.10 0.67 12.26
N SER A 113 4.72 -0.41 11.84
CA SER A 113 4.25 -1.26 10.74
C SER A 113 2.82 -1.77 10.92
N GLU A 114 2.39 -2.07 12.14
CA GLU A 114 1.02 -2.57 12.41
C GLU A 114 -0.07 -1.62 11.89
N ILE A 115 0.14 -0.30 12.04
CA ILE A 115 -0.81 0.70 11.56
C ILE A 115 -0.84 0.71 10.03
N PHE A 116 0.34 0.72 9.38
CA PHE A 116 0.46 0.68 7.93
C PHE A 116 -0.07 -0.61 7.34
N LEU A 117 0.22 -1.76 7.96
CA LEU A 117 -0.28 -3.06 7.54
C LEU A 117 -1.81 -3.13 7.58
N ARG A 118 -2.44 -2.53 8.59
CA ARG A 118 -3.90 -2.45 8.66
C ARG A 118 -4.47 -1.65 7.48
N TYR A 119 -3.95 -0.45 7.21
CA TYR A 119 -4.41 0.36 6.07
C TYR A 119 -4.14 -0.33 4.73
N PHE A 120 -2.97 -0.95 4.58
CA PHE A 120 -2.64 -1.70 3.38
C PHE A 120 -3.61 -2.86 3.18
N LYS A 121 -3.90 -3.63 4.24
CA LYS A 121 -4.88 -4.72 4.19
C LYS A 121 -6.29 -4.23 3.87
N ASP A 122 -6.72 -3.11 4.46
CA ASP A 122 -8.05 -2.53 4.18
C ASP A 122 -8.18 -2.12 2.71
N SER A 123 -7.14 -1.51 2.14
CA SER A 123 -7.10 -1.17 0.71
C SER A 123 -7.07 -2.42 -0.19
N LEU A 124 -6.35 -3.48 0.22
CA LEU A 124 -6.36 -4.76 -0.48
C LEU A 124 -7.72 -5.46 -0.42
N ASN A 125 -8.45 -5.35 0.69
CA ASN A 125 -9.79 -5.92 0.82
C ASN A 125 -10.73 -5.38 -0.26
N GLU A 126 -10.68 -4.08 -0.53
CA GLU A 126 -11.47 -3.45 -1.59
C GLU A 126 -11.07 -3.97 -2.98
N LEU A 127 -9.77 -4.07 -3.25
CA LEU A 127 -9.23 -4.63 -4.50
C LEU A 127 -9.68 -6.09 -4.70
N VAL A 128 -9.49 -6.94 -3.70
CA VAL A 128 -9.85 -8.36 -3.74
C VAL A 128 -11.34 -8.55 -3.94
N GLN A 129 -12.16 -7.79 -3.23
CA GLN A 129 -13.60 -7.85 -3.36
C GLN A 129 -14.08 -7.52 -4.77
N THR A 130 -13.52 -6.47 -5.38
CA THR A 130 -13.94 -6.01 -6.71
C THR A 130 -13.42 -6.90 -7.83
N GLN A 131 -12.18 -7.38 -7.74
CA GLN A 131 -11.51 -8.08 -8.84
C GLN A 131 -11.72 -9.61 -8.81
N PHE A 132 -11.83 -10.22 -7.64
CA PHE A 132 -11.83 -11.68 -7.51
C PHE A 132 -13.17 -12.23 -7.06
N VAL A 133 -13.73 -11.72 -5.98
CA VAL A 133 -14.91 -12.34 -5.36
C VAL A 133 -16.17 -12.03 -6.18
N ASN A 134 -16.30 -10.84 -6.75
CA ASN A 134 -17.46 -10.49 -7.58
C ASN A 134 -17.47 -11.21 -8.93
N HIS A 135 -16.30 -11.62 -9.46
CA HIS A 135 -16.18 -12.28 -10.77
C HIS A 135 -16.27 -13.82 -10.68
N ASN A 136 -15.85 -14.44 -9.57
CA ASN A 136 -15.70 -15.89 -9.43
C ASN A 136 -16.79 -16.56 -8.59
N ARG A 137 -17.97 -15.98 -8.49
CA ARG A 137 -19.10 -16.46 -7.65
C ARG A 137 -19.54 -17.93 -7.87
N LYS A 138 -19.07 -18.61 -8.91
CA LYS A 138 -19.57 -19.93 -9.29
C LYS A 138 -18.89 -21.10 -8.58
N GLN A 139 -17.69 -20.93 -8.02
CA GLN A 139 -16.91 -22.06 -7.48
C GLN A 139 -16.99 -22.24 -5.96
N ASN A 140 -17.23 -21.17 -5.19
CA ASN A 140 -17.21 -21.23 -3.72
C ASN A 140 -18.46 -20.62 -3.08
N GLN A 141 -19.65 -21.12 -3.47
CA GLN A 141 -20.93 -20.63 -2.94
C GLN A 141 -21.12 -20.86 -1.44
N ASP A 142 -20.36 -21.79 -0.84
CA ASP A 142 -20.51 -22.19 0.56
C ASP A 142 -19.64 -21.36 1.54
N LEU A 143 -18.68 -20.57 1.04
CA LEU A 143 -17.81 -19.76 1.89
C LEU A 143 -18.30 -18.32 1.99
N PRO A 144 -18.32 -17.72 3.20
CA PRO A 144 -18.65 -16.33 3.36
C PRO A 144 -17.68 -15.45 2.58
N GLN A 145 -18.21 -14.49 1.80
CA GLN A 145 -17.42 -13.59 1.00
C GLN A 145 -16.39 -12.79 1.81
N GLU A 146 -16.80 -12.32 2.97
CA GLU A 146 -15.93 -11.60 3.90
C GLU A 146 -14.73 -12.45 4.35
N PHE A 147 -14.97 -13.76 4.58
CA PHE A 147 -13.90 -14.71 4.92
C PHE A 147 -12.88 -14.81 3.78
N LEU A 148 -13.34 -15.00 2.53
CA LEU A 148 -12.46 -15.09 1.35
C LEU A 148 -11.63 -13.82 1.15
N VAL A 149 -12.27 -12.65 1.19
CA VAL A 149 -11.59 -11.36 1.06
C VAL A 149 -10.50 -11.21 2.12
N ASN A 150 -10.86 -11.47 3.39
CA ASN A 150 -9.90 -11.34 4.50
C ASN A 150 -8.75 -12.35 4.40
N HIS A 151 -9.02 -13.59 3.94
CA HIS A 151 -8.02 -14.64 3.78
C HIS A 151 -7.03 -14.29 2.65
N ILE A 152 -7.54 -13.91 1.48
CA ILE A 152 -6.71 -13.56 0.32
C ILE A 152 -5.85 -12.32 0.63
N SER A 153 -6.45 -11.25 1.14
CA SER A 153 -5.72 -10.03 1.50
C SER A 153 -4.68 -10.27 2.59
N GLY A 154 -5.01 -11.06 3.61
CA GLY A 154 -4.07 -11.45 4.66
C GLY A 154 -2.89 -12.25 4.12
N SER A 155 -3.15 -13.24 3.26
CA SER A 155 -2.10 -14.04 2.64
C SER A 155 -1.16 -13.18 1.77
N PHE A 156 -1.71 -12.18 1.05
CA PHE A 156 -0.90 -11.26 0.27
C PHE A 156 0.01 -10.39 1.16
N VAL A 157 -0.53 -9.83 2.25
CA VAL A 157 0.24 -9.05 3.22
C VAL A 157 1.39 -9.87 3.80
N GLU A 158 1.11 -11.11 4.24
CA GLU A 158 2.15 -12.00 4.78
C GLU A 158 3.22 -12.36 3.75
N MET A 159 2.85 -12.57 2.48
CA MET A 159 3.81 -12.77 1.40
C MET A 159 4.71 -11.54 1.19
N VAL A 160 4.15 -10.34 1.21
CA VAL A 160 4.95 -9.09 1.09
C VAL A 160 5.92 -8.96 2.27
N LEU A 161 5.48 -9.24 3.50
CA LEU A 161 6.34 -9.24 4.68
C LEU A 161 7.45 -10.29 4.61
N TRP A 162 7.14 -11.50 4.13
CA TRP A 162 8.14 -12.52 3.90
C TRP A 162 9.17 -12.08 2.85
N TRP A 163 8.72 -11.51 1.73
CA TRP A 163 9.58 -10.98 0.68
C TRP A 163 10.57 -9.92 1.21
N LEU A 164 10.09 -9.01 2.06
CA LEU A 164 10.92 -8.01 2.72
C LEU A 164 12.00 -8.64 3.60
N LYS A 165 11.63 -9.65 4.41
CA LYS A 165 12.56 -10.39 5.28
C LYS A 165 13.62 -11.15 4.46
N ASP A 166 13.26 -11.68 3.30
CA ASP A 166 14.17 -12.38 2.38
C ASP A 166 14.98 -11.46 1.47
N LYS A 167 15.07 -10.17 1.83
CA LYS A 167 15.83 -9.13 1.10
C LYS A 167 15.45 -9.02 -0.38
N LYS A 168 14.19 -9.26 -0.70
CA LYS A 168 13.61 -9.15 -2.04
C LYS A 168 14.33 -9.98 -3.10
N LYS A 169 14.72 -11.18 -2.76
CA LYS A 169 15.41 -12.08 -3.71
C LYS A 169 14.52 -12.54 -4.87
N HIS A 170 13.20 -12.56 -4.66
CA HIS A 170 12.24 -12.99 -5.66
C HIS A 170 11.71 -11.81 -6.48
N THR A 171 11.42 -12.08 -7.76
CA THR A 171 10.80 -11.08 -8.64
C THR A 171 9.29 -10.97 -8.35
N PRO A 172 8.64 -9.85 -8.72
CA PRO A 172 7.18 -9.72 -8.67
C PRO A 172 6.44 -10.86 -9.38
N GLU A 173 6.96 -11.34 -10.51
CA GLU A 173 6.38 -12.42 -11.30
C GLU A 173 6.45 -13.78 -10.56
N GLU A 174 7.58 -14.07 -9.92
CA GLU A 174 7.72 -15.28 -9.08
C GLU A 174 6.77 -15.24 -7.89
N LEU A 175 6.66 -14.09 -7.22
CA LEU A 175 5.76 -13.91 -6.09
C LEU A 175 4.29 -14.03 -6.48
N ASP A 176 3.91 -13.45 -7.62
CA ASP A 176 2.57 -13.60 -8.17
C ASP A 176 2.25 -15.06 -8.46
N TYR A 177 3.19 -15.79 -9.06
CA TYR A 177 3.04 -17.22 -9.31
C TYR A 177 2.86 -18.00 -7.99
N TYR A 178 3.66 -17.75 -6.97
CA TYR A 178 3.53 -18.42 -5.66
C TYR A 178 2.19 -18.11 -5.02
N PHE A 179 1.80 -16.85 -5.00
CA PHE A 179 0.55 -16.40 -4.41
C PHE A 179 -0.66 -17.04 -5.11
N ARG A 180 -0.70 -16.94 -6.43
CA ARG A 180 -1.80 -17.52 -7.23
C ARG A 180 -1.89 -19.03 -7.08
N SER A 181 -0.77 -19.74 -7.05
CA SER A 181 -0.75 -21.19 -6.82
C SER A 181 -1.41 -21.61 -5.51
N VAL A 182 -1.40 -20.73 -4.51
CA VAL A 182 -2.05 -21.00 -3.20
C VAL A 182 -3.51 -20.58 -3.20
N ILE A 183 -3.86 -19.45 -3.85
CA ILE A 183 -5.24 -18.91 -3.76
C ILE A 183 -6.17 -19.42 -4.86
N GLU A 184 -5.68 -19.79 -6.06
CA GLU A 184 -6.53 -20.29 -7.16
C GLU A 184 -7.37 -21.51 -6.78
N PRO A 185 -6.89 -22.48 -6.00
CA PRO A 185 -7.71 -23.60 -5.57
C PRO A 185 -8.90 -23.23 -4.67
N ILE A 186 -8.89 -22.03 -4.08
CA ILE A 186 -9.95 -21.54 -3.20
C ILE A 186 -10.81 -20.44 -3.84
N LEU A 187 -10.49 -20.01 -5.07
CA LEU A 187 -11.28 -19.09 -5.88
C LEU A 187 -12.18 -19.85 -6.85
#